data_945c78070047370c980dbc0c344b3b4f
#
_entry.id   945c78070047370c980dbc0c344b3b4f
#
_cell.length_a   1.000
_cell.length_b   1.000
_cell.length_c   1.000
_cell.angle_alpha   90.00
_cell.angle_beta   90.00
_cell.angle_gamma   90.00
#
_symmetry.space_group_name_H-M   'P 1'
#
loop_
_entity.id
_entity.type
_entity.pdbx_description
1 polymer ?
#
loop_
_entity_poly.entity_id
_entity_poly.type
_entity_poly.pdbx_seq_one_letter_code
_entity_poly.pdbx_strand_id
1 'polypeptide(L)'
;CISSCLAICGYLKKYMPENTYIKVYLEKPAAVFSELKGFKDIVTDFPEEENFDVFFIMDCGMERTGEAQKYGMSAKKRINIDHHISNPGTGDINYVKPQVGSASELVYDLIVEDGGEEALDKDLAQIIYTGMIHDTGVFQYSNTNQKTMETGGKLIAYGFDFPRLIEETFYQRTYLQTQVLGRALMESIRFMNGTCIVSCMEKKHMDFYGATSQDFDGIVNQLRNIKGVHCA
;
A
#
# COMPACT_ATOMS: atom_id res chain seq x y z
N CYS A 1 -1.98 1.28 -0.57
CA CYS A 1 -2.87 2.33 -0.03
C CYS A 1 -2.12 3.60 0.42
N ILE A 2 -1.13 3.56 1.34
CA ILE A 2 -0.39 4.75 1.79
C ILE A 2 0.15 5.55 0.61
N SER A 3 0.88 4.90 -0.29
CA SER A 3 1.52 5.54 -1.44
C SER A 3 0.52 6.16 -2.40
N SER A 4 -0.57 5.48 -2.74
CA SER A 4 -1.60 6.05 -3.62
C SER A 4 -2.27 7.29 -3.01
N CYS A 5 -2.54 7.28 -1.69
CA CYS A 5 -3.06 8.45 -0.98
C CYS A 5 -2.07 9.63 -0.98
N LEU A 6 -0.79 9.36 -0.66
CA LEU A 6 0.24 10.40 -0.65
C LEU A 6 0.51 10.96 -2.05
N ALA A 7 0.50 10.12 -3.08
CA ALA A 7 0.73 10.54 -4.44
C ALA A 7 -0.38 11.49 -4.95
N ILE A 8 -1.65 11.11 -4.80
CA ILE A 8 -2.76 11.98 -5.21
C ILE A 8 -2.80 13.27 -4.38
N CYS A 9 -2.54 13.18 -3.06
CA CYS A 9 -2.48 14.34 -2.19
C CYS A 9 -1.34 15.30 -2.61
N GLY A 10 -0.14 14.77 -2.88
CA GLY A 10 1.02 15.55 -3.33
C GLY A 10 0.75 16.25 -4.66
N TYR A 11 0.13 15.55 -5.61
CA TYR A 11 -0.28 16.12 -6.87
C TYR A 11 -1.30 17.24 -6.70
N LEU A 12 -2.38 17.00 -5.97
CA LEU A 12 -3.42 18.00 -5.73
C LEU A 12 -2.88 19.23 -5.00
N LYS A 13 -2.04 19.07 -3.98
CA LYS A 13 -1.39 20.20 -3.28
C LYS A 13 -0.55 21.08 -4.22
N LYS A 14 0.01 20.51 -5.30
CA LYS A 14 0.85 21.23 -6.26
C LYS A 14 0.04 22.05 -7.27
N TYR A 15 -1.15 21.58 -7.65
CA TYR A 15 -1.91 22.14 -8.76
C TYR A 15 -3.25 22.78 -8.36
N MET A 16 -3.77 22.48 -7.16
CA MET A 16 -4.97 23.14 -6.65
C MET A 16 -4.65 24.50 -6.04
N PRO A 17 -5.64 25.43 -5.96
CA PRO A 17 -5.46 26.70 -5.28
C PRO A 17 -4.91 26.54 -3.86
N GLU A 18 -4.05 27.48 -3.42
CA GLU A 18 -3.39 27.43 -2.09
C GLU A 18 -4.35 27.34 -0.91
N ASN A 19 -5.58 27.82 -1.06
CA ASN A 19 -6.63 27.73 -0.04
C ASN A 19 -7.41 26.41 -0.07
N THR A 20 -7.04 25.44 -0.90
CA THR A 20 -7.67 24.13 -0.93
C THR A 20 -7.22 23.31 0.27
N TYR A 21 -8.17 22.86 1.08
CA TYR A 21 -7.91 22.06 2.26
C TYR A 21 -7.84 20.57 1.89
N ILE A 22 -6.66 19.97 1.98
CA ILE A 22 -6.42 18.59 1.58
C ILE A 22 -5.82 17.82 2.75
N LYS A 23 -6.44 16.69 3.14
CA LYS A 23 -5.97 15.78 4.19
C LYS A 23 -5.89 14.35 3.69
N VAL A 24 -4.99 13.58 4.26
CA VAL A 24 -4.89 12.12 4.14
C VAL A 24 -5.19 11.51 5.49
N TYR A 25 -6.20 10.65 5.56
CA TYR A 25 -6.61 9.93 6.76
C TYR A 25 -6.22 8.46 6.66
N LEU A 26 -5.46 7.97 7.64
CA LEU A 26 -5.10 6.55 7.77
C LEU A 26 -5.01 6.19 9.26
N GLU A 27 -5.63 5.08 9.68
CA GLU A 27 -5.68 4.70 11.09
C GLU A 27 -4.30 4.38 11.68
N LYS A 28 -3.48 3.62 10.98
CA LYS A 28 -2.15 3.17 11.47
C LYS A 28 -1.16 3.04 10.31
N PRO A 29 -0.63 4.17 9.80
CA PRO A 29 0.35 4.10 8.74
C PRO A 29 1.62 3.39 9.22
N ALA A 30 2.09 2.42 8.44
CA ALA A 30 3.28 1.66 8.80
C ALA A 30 4.53 2.54 8.75
N ALA A 31 5.33 2.51 9.81
CA ALA A 31 6.51 3.37 9.99
C ALA A 31 7.58 3.18 8.91
N VAL A 32 7.60 2.03 8.22
CA VAL A 32 8.50 1.76 7.11
C VAL A 32 8.36 2.75 5.95
N PHE A 33 7.24 3.45 5.85
CA PHE A 33 6.97 4.49 4.86
C PHE A 33 7.28 5.92 5.34
N SER A 34 7.87 6.08 6.55
CA SER A 34 8.08 7.39 7.19
C SER A 34 8.95 8.36 6.39
N GLU A 35 9.81 7.86 5.52
CA GLU A 35 10.67 8.67 4.65
C GLU A 35 9.95 9.22 3.40
N LEU A 36 8.73 8.75 3.11
CA LEU A 36 7.96 9.29 2.00
C LEU A 36 7.48 10.70 2.32
N LYS A 37 7.61 11.58 1.35
CA LYS A 37 7.12 12.96 1.47
C LYS A 37 5.62 12.99 1.76
N GLY A 38 5.22 13.80 2.75
CA GLY A 38 3.83 13.89 3.19
C GLY A 38 3.41 12.83 4.21
N PHE A 39 4.25 11.84 4.54
CA PHE A 39 3.91 10.83 5.54
C PHE A 39 3.59 11.46 6.91
N LYS A 40 4.35 12.49 7.33
CA LYS A 40 4.15 13.18 8.60
C LYS A 40 2.87 14.01 8.66
N ASP A 41 2.27 14.31 7.49
CA ASP A 41 1.01 15.04 7.38
C ASP A 41 -0.21 14.13 7.42
N ILE A 42 -0.02 12.80 7.50
CA ILE A 42 -1.11 11.83 7.63
C ILE A 42 -1.81 12.05 8.96
N VAL A 43 -3.13 12.21 8.91
CA VAL A 43 -3.97 12.37 10.08
C VAL A 43 -4.42 11.00 10.57
N THR A 44 -4.20 10.73 11.85
CA THR A 44 -4.51 9.44 12.50
C THR A 44 -5.60 9.55 13.54
N ASP A 45 -6.07 10.77 13.81
CA ASP A 45 -7.25 11.09 14.61
C ASP A 45 -8.39 11.52 13.68
N PHE A 46 -9.62 11.24 14.06
CA PHE A 46 -10.80 11.37 13.21
C PHE A 46 -11.86 12.26 13.89
N PRO A 47 -11.68 13.62 13.91
CA PRO A 47 -12.64 14.53 14.54
C PRO A 47 -14.03 14.44 13.90
N GLU A 48 -15.09 14.62 14.71
CA GLU A 48 -16.48 14.49 14.27
C GLU A 48 -16.95 15.66 13.38
N GLU A 49 -16.36 16.84 13.52
CA GLU A 49 -16.85 18.08 12.92
C GLU A 49 -16.21 18.42 11.56
N GLU A 50 -15.56 17.46 10.89
CA GLU A 50 -14.96 17.72 9.57
C GLU A 50 -15.89 17.32 8.44
N ASN A 51 -16.01 18.21 7.43
CA ASN A 51 -16.78 17.99 6.22
C ASN A 51 -15.93 18.29 4.99
N PHE A 52 -16.08 17.46 3.96
CA PHE A 52 -15.33 17.57 2.71
C PHE A 52 -16.25 17.65 1.50
N ASP A 53 -15.87 18.46 0.51
CA ASP A 53 -16.57 18.49 -0.76
C ASP A 53 -16.32 17.23 -1.58
N VAL A 54 -15.08 16.71 -1.55
CA VAL A 54 -14.66 15.52 -2.29
C VAL A 54 -13.94 14.56 -1.33
N PHE A 55 -14.31 13.28 -1.41
CA PHE A 55 -13.66 12.20 -0.69
C PHE A 55 -13.09 11.18 -1.67
N PHE A 56 -11.77 10.99 -1.62
CA PHE A 56 -11.08 9.97 -2.40
C PHE A 56 -11.00 8.67 -1.62
N ILE A 57 -11.50 7.59 -2.21
CA ILE A 57 -11.39 6.22 -1.69
C ILE A 57 -10.29 5.54 -2.48
N MET A 58 -9.18 5.22 -1.80
CA MET A 58 -7.96 4.79 -2.45
C MET A 58 -7.65 3.33 -2.11
N ASP A 59 -7.50 2.48 -3.14
CA ASP A 59 -7.04 1.10 -3.01
C ASP A 59 -7.94 0.19 -2.15
N CYS A 60 -9.22 0.52 -2.08
CA CYS A 60 -10.24 -0.25 -1.36
C CYS A 60 -11.66 0.19 -1.75
N GLY A 61 -12.67 -0.51 -1.25
CA GLY A 61 -14.05 -0.03 -1.21
C GLY A 61 -14.32 0.84 0.02
N MET A 62 -15.44 1.55 0.03
CA MET A 62 -15.87 2.44 1.12
C MET A 62 -15.92 1.74 2.47
N GLU A 63 -16.34 0.49 2.49
CA GLU A 63 -16.48 -0.34 3.71
C GLU A 63 -15.14 -0.63 4.40
N ARG A 64 -14.02 -0.39 3.72
CA ARG A 64 -12.66 -0.60 4.24
C ARG A 64 -11.92 0.69 4.58
N THR A 65 -12.59 1.83 4.53
CA THR A 65 -11.99 3.13 4.88
C THR A 65 -11.94 3.41 6.40
N GLY A 66 -12.37 2.43 7.21
CA GLY A 66 -12.33 2.53 8.67
C GLY A 66 -13.10 3.73 9.21
N GLU A 67 -12.55 4.43 10.20
CA GLU A 67 -13.17 5.61 10.81
C GLU A 67 -13.35 6.79 9.82
N ALA A 68 -12.55 6.86 8.75
CA ALA A 68 -12.72 7.87 7.71
C ALA A 68 -14.00 7.71 6.91
N GLN A 69 -14.72 6.57 7.01
CA GLN A 69 -15.96 6.31 6.30
C GLN A 69 -17.00 7.41 6.56
N LYS A 70 -17.06 7.96 7.76
CA LYS A 70 -17.99 9.04 8.11
C LYS A 70 -17.82 10.28 7.21
N TYR A 71 -16.59 10.63 6.86
CA TYR A 71 -16.31 11.75 5.96
C TYR A 71 -16.75 11.45 4.53
N GLY A 72 -16.53 10.22 4.08
CA GLY A 72 -16.99 9.77 2.77
C GLY A 72 -18.52 9.76 2.65
N MET A 73 -19.21 9.39 3.72
CA MET A 73 -20.68 9.37 3.75
C MET A 73 -21.28 10.78 3.75
N SER A 74 -20.60 11.78 4.31
CA SER A 74 -21.03 13.19 4.33
C SER A 74 -20.54 14.01 3.14
N ALA A 75 -19.52 13.55 2.41
CA ALA A 75 -18.94 14.26 1.28
C ALA A 75 -19.93 14.45 0.12
N LYS A 76 -19.84 15.58 -0.59
CA LYS A 76 -20.68 15.89 -1.75
C LYS A 76 -20.38 14.99 -2.94
N LYS A 77 -19.11 14.57 -3.10
CA LYS A 77 -18.64 13.66 -4.15
C LYS A 77 -17.65 12.65 -3.61
N ARG A 78 -17.77 11.42 -4.07
CA ARG A 78 -16.85 10.31 -3.76
C ARG A 78 -16.19 9.83 -5.02
N ILE A 79 -14.87 9.75 -5.01
CA ILE A 79 -14.07 9.25 -6.13
C ILE A 79 -13.34 8.00 -5.64
N ASN A 80 -13.61 6.85 -6.26
CA ASN A 80 -12.98 5.59 -5.93
C ASN A 80 -11.91 5.23 -6.98
N ILE A 81 -10.67 5.07 -6.55
CA ILE A 81 -9.53 4.66 -7.39
C ILE A 81 -8.99 3.36 -6.82
N ASP A 82 -9.15 2.25 -7.56
CA ASP A 82 -8.80 0.93 -7.07
C ASP A 82 -8.46 -0.06 -8.20
N HIS A 83 -7.72 -1.10 -7.87
CA HIS A 83 -7.37 -2.19 -8.77
C HIS A 83 -7.88 -3.57 -8.30
N HIS A 84 -8.60 -3.63 -7.20
CA HIS A 84 -9.13 -4.90 -6.69
C HIS A 84 -10.36 -5.35 -7.49
N ILE A 85 -10.34 -6.59 -8.00
CA ILE A 85 -11.46 -7.20 -8.75
C ILE A 85 -12.74 -7.31 -7.89
N SER A 86 -12.58 -7.38 -6.57
CA SER A 86 -13.69 -7.46 -5.62
C SER A 86 -14.36 -6.12 -5.34
N ASN A 87 -13.79 -4.99 -5.79
CA ASN A 87 -14.37 -3.67 -5.56
C ASN A 87 -15.54 -3.43 -6.52
N PRO A 88 -16.78 -3.27 -6.04
CA PRO A 88 -17.95 -3.06 -6.89
C PRO A 88 -18.07 -1.62 -7.43
N GLY A 89 -17.15 -0.73 -7.05
CA GLY A 89 -17.25 0.69 -7.30
C GLY A 89 -18.20 1.39 -6.32
N THR A 90 -17.64 1.96 -5.26
CA THR A 90 -18.41 2.53 -4.14
C THR A 90 -18.42 4.06 -4.12
N GLY A 91 -17.84 4.69 -5.14
CA GLY A 91 -17.86 6.14 -5.35
C GLY A 91 -18.95 6.61 -6.29
N ASP A 92 -19.16 7.92 -6.36
CA ASP A 92 -19.98 8.57 -7.42
C ASP A 92 -19.23 8.55 -8.76
N ILE A 93 -17.89 8.55 -8.71
CA ILE A 93 -16.99 8.32 -9.84
C ILE A 93 -16.10 7.14 -9.46
N ASN A 94 -15.97 6.16 -10.36
CA ASN A 94 -15.21 4.94 -10.09
C ASN A 94 -14.15 4.72 -11.19
N TYR A 95 -12.89 4.77 -10.80
CA TYR A 95 -11.75 4.41 -11.64
C TYR A 95 -11.15 3.11 -11.12
N VAL A 96 -11.89 2.02 -11.35
CA VAL A 96 -11.52 0.66 -10.90
C VAL A 96 -11.02 -0.16 -12.09
N LYS A 97 -9.75 -0.59 -12.05
CA LYS A 97 -9.05 -1.28 -13.15
C LYS A 97 -8.35 -2.54 -12.66
N PRO A 98 -9.02 -3.69 -12.59
CA PRO A 98 -8.45 -4.93 -12.04
C PRO A 98 -7.23 -5.49 -12.78
N GLN A 99 -6.99 -5.06 -14.02
CA GLN A 99 -5.84 -5.48 -14.82
C GLN A 99 -4.56 -4.70 -14.53
N VAL A 100 -4.61 -3.68 -13.68
CA VAL A 100 -3.46 -2.82 -13.34
C VAL A 100 -2.78 -3.35 -12.07
N GLY A 101 -1.46 -3.25 -12.01
CA GLY A 101 -0.65 -3.83 -10.94
C GLY A 101 -0.89 -3.23 -9.56
N SER A 102 -1.30 -1.95 -9.48
CA SER A 102 -1.51 -1.25 -8.20
C SER A 102 -2.38 -0.01 -8.36
N ALA A 103 -3.00 0.43 -7.27
CA ALA A 103 -3.69 1.73 -7.24
C ALA A 103 -2.71 2.90 -7.45
N SER A 104 -1.44 2.75 -7.07
CA SER A 104 -0.41 3.77 -7.33
C SER A 104 -0.09 3.92 -8.81
N GLU A 105 -0.12 2.83 -9.60
CA GLU A 105 0.00 2.88 -11.06
C GLU A 105 -1.19 3.63 -11.70
N LEU A 106 -2.39 3.46 -11.16
CA LEU A 106 -3.56 4.23 -11.60
C LEU A 106 -3.42 5.74 -11.31
N VAL A 107 -2.84 6.09 -10.15
CA VAL A 107 -2.53 7.49 -9.83
C VAL A 107 -1.49 8.06 -10.79
N TYR A 108 -0.46 7.28 -11.16
CA TYR A 108 0.48 7.68 -12.19
C TYR A 108 -0.23 8.00 -13.52
N ASP A 109 -1.11 7.09 -13.97
CA ASP A 109 -1.87 7.29 -15.21
C ASP A 109 -2.69 8.59 -15.18
N LEU A 110 -3.40 8.84 -14.07
CA LEU A 110 -4.22 10.05 -13.91
C LEU A 110 -3.37 11.32 -13.92
N ILE A 111 -2.23 11.32 -13.24
CA ILE A 111 -1.32 12.47 -13.20
C ILE A 111 -0.77 12.78 -14.60
N VAL A 112 -0.35 11.74 -15.33
CA VAL A 112 0.22 11.90 -16.67
C VAL A 112 -0.86 12.30 -17.69
N GLU A 113 -2.09 11.81 -17.55
CA GLU A 113 -3.21 12.19 -18.41
C GLU A 113 -3.63 13.66 -18.22
N ASP A 114 -3.59 14.16 -16.98
CA ASP A 114 -4.01 15.52 -16.63
C ASP A 114 -2.88 16.56 -16.90
N GLY A 115 -1.65 16.28 -16.45
CA GLY A 115 -0.56 17.24 -16.42
C GLY A 115 0.71 16.84 -17.20
N GLY A 116 0.72 15.69 -17.89
CA GLY A 116 1.91 15.17 -18.56
C GLY A 116 2.96 14.58 -17.60
N GLU A 117 4.04 14.03 -18.15
CA GLU A 117 5.15 13.50 -17.33
C GLU A 117 5.88 14.63 -16.55
N GLU A 118 5.83 15.85 -17.02
CA GLU A 118 6.38 17.06 -16.37
C GLU A 118 5.65 17.45 -15.08
N ALA A 119 4.47 16.91 -14.85
CA ALA A 119 3.75 17.08 -13.58
C ALA A 119 4.39 16.28 -12.43
N LEU A 120 5.14 15.23 -12.77
CA LEU A 120 5.87 14.42 -11.81
C LEU A 120 7.19 15.11 -11.42
N ASP A 121 7.55 14.92 -10.17
CA ASP A 121 8.88 15.22 -9.64
C ASP A 121 9.45 13.98 -8.95
N LYS A 122 10.68 14.09 -8.46
CA LYS A 122 11.38 12.98 -7.79
C LYS A 122 10.58 12.41 -6.62
N ASP A 123 9.93 13.25 -5.83
CA ASP A 123 9.20 12.83 -4.63
C ASP A 123 7.92 12.08 -5.02
N LEU A 124 7.14 12.59 -5.98
CA LEU A 124 5.96 11.90 -6.49
C LEU A 124 6.32 10.57 -7.16
N ALA A 125 7.39 10.56 -7.96
CA ALA A 125 7.88 9.34 -8.59
C ALA A 125 8.27 8.28 -7.55
N GLN A 126 8.98 8.67 -6.49
CA GLN A 126 9.35 7.77 -5.39
C GLN A 126 8.12 7.22 -4.67
N ILE A 127 7.15 8.06 -4.35
CA ILE A 127 5.91 7.65 -3.67
C ILE A 127 5.13 6.64 -4.53
N ILE A 128 4.93 6.94 -5.81
CA ILE A 128 4.20 6.06 -6.73
C ILE A 128 4.92 4.72 -6.87
N TYR A 129 6.24 4.75 -7.10
CA TYR A 129 7.07 3.56 -7.23
C TYR A 129 6.99 2.68 -5.97
N THR A 130 6.99 3.28 -4.78
CA THR A 130 6.83 2.55 -3.51
C THR A 130 5.52 1.75 -3.49
N GLY A 131 4.39 2.35 -3.88
CA GLY A 131 3.12 1.63 -3.95
C GLY A 131 3.15 0.50 -4.98
N MET A 132 3.77 0.72 -6.15
CA MET A 132 3.88 -0.30 -7.19
C MET A 132 4.68 -1.51 -6.70
N ILE A 133 5.85 -1.32 -6.08
CA ILE A 133 6.68 -2.45 -5.61
C ILE A 133 6.01 -3.24 -4.49
N HIS A 134 5.24 -2.60 -3.61
CA HIS A 134 4.53 -3.29 -2.53
C HIS A 134 3.39 -4.16 -3.05
N ASP A 135 2.59 -3.67 -3.99
CA ASP A 135 1.45 -4.40 -4.56
C ASP A 135 1.87 -5.50 -5.53
N THR A 136 3.01 -5.33 -6.19
CA THR A 136 3.53 -6.29 -7.18
C THR A 136 4.60 -7.23 -6.64
N GLY A 137 4.93 -7.13 -5.33
CA GLY A 137 6.00 -7.91 -4.73
C GLY A 137 7.35 -7.67 -5.43
N VAL A 138 7.69 -6.40 -5.63
CA VAL A 138 8.87 -5.98 -6.41
C VAL A 138 8.82 -6.57 -7.83
N PHE A 139 7.67 -6.42 -8.49
CA PHE A 139 7.40 -6.90 -9.85
C PHE A 139 7.44 -8.43 -10.03
N GLN A 140 7.27 -9.21 -8.96
CA GLN A 140 7.31 -10.68 -9.01
C GLN A 140 5.92 -11.33 -9.08
N TYR A 141 4.85 -10.63 -8.70
CA TYR A 141 3.51 -11.19 -8.66
C TYR A 141 2.83 -11.17 -10.04
N SER A 142 1.81 -12.01 -10.19
CA SER A 142 1.07 -12.21 -11.46
C SER A 142 0.28 -10.98 -11.92
N ASN A 143 0.08 -9.97 -11.08
CA ASN A 143 -0.52 -8.69 -11.43
C ASN A 143 0.49 -7.73 -12.12
N THR A 144 1.76 -8.09 -12.20
CA THR A 144 2.77 -7.37 -12.98
C THR A 144 2.59 -7.65 -14.46
N ASN A 145 2.53 -6.61 -15.27
CA ASN A 145 2.45 -6.72 -16.73
C ASN A 145 3.47 -5.80 -17.40
N GLN A 146 3.50 -5.79 -18.75
CA GLN A 146 4.45 -4.95 -19.51
C GLN A 146 4.35 -3.47 -19.13
N LYS A 147 3.13 -2.92 -19.05
CA LYS A 147 2.90 -1.52 -18.69
C LYS A 147 3.42 -1.21 -17.29
N THR A 148 3.19 -2.10 -16.33
CA THR A 148 3.70 -1.96 -14.95
C THR A 148 5.23 -1.83 -14.93
N MET A 149 5.94 -2.66 -15.72
CA MET A 149 7.40 -2.59 -15.84
C MET A 149 7.86 -1.31 -16.53
N GLU A 150 7.19 -0.89 -17.59
CA GLU A 150 7.48 0.36 -18.30
C GLU A 150 7.29 1.58 -17.41
N THR A 151 6.18 1.62 -16.64
CA THR A 151 5.90 2.68 -15.67
C THR A 151 6.98 2.70 -14.57
N GLY A 152 7.35 1.55 -14.02
CA GLY A 152 8.46 1.44 -13.05
C GLY A 152 9.78 1.97 -13.61
N GLY A 153 10.11 1.63 -14.87
CA GLY A 153 11.29 2.13 -15.58
C GLY A 153 11.29 3.66 -15.76
N LYS A 154 10.13 4.24 -16.09
CA LYS A 154 9.99 5.71 -16.20
C LYS A 154 10.16 6.40 -14.83
N LEU A 155 9.59 5.83 -13.77
CA LEU A 155 9.68 6.41 -12.43
C LEU A 155 11.11 6.43 -11.90
N ILE A 156 11.90 5.37 -12.07
CA ILE A 156 13.31 5.37 -11.61
C ILE A 156 14.18 6.40 -12.33
N ALA A 157 13.79 6.84 -13.53
CA ALA A 157 14.51 7.88 -14.29
C ALA A 157 14.47 9.26 -13.57
N TYR A 158 13.56 9.47 -12.60
CA TYR A 158 13.54 10.68 -11.77
C TYR A 158 14.66 10.72 -10.70
N GLY A 159 15.48 9.66 -10.59
CA GLY A 159 16.75 9.67 -9.87
C GLY A 159 16.65 9.58 -8.35
N PHE A 160 15.61 8.96 -7.79
CA PHE A 160 15.60 8.51 -6.40
C PHE A 160 16.38 7.20 -6.26
N ASP A 161 16.85 6.91 -5.07
CA ASP A 161 17.60 5.67 -4.76
C ASP A 161 16.62 4.49 -4.62
N PHE A 162 16.20 3.93 -5.78
CA PHE A 162 15.22 2.82 -5.79
C PHE A 162 15.77 1.52 -5.19
N PRO A 163 17.06 1.15 -5.30
CA PRO A 163 17.57 -0.04 -4.63
C PRO A 163 17.47 0.06 -3.10
N ARG A 164 17.88 1.21 -2.55
CA ARG A 164 17.74 1.49 -1.12
C ARG A 164 16.27 1.50 -0.70
N LEU A 165 15.39 2.11 -1.48
CA LEU A 165 13.96 2.14 -1.22
C LEU A 165 13.36 0.73 -1.12
N ILE A 166 13.71 -0.16 -2.06
CA ILE A 166 13.28 -1.57 -2.06
C ILE A 166 13.81 -2.28 -0.81
N GLU A 167 15.10 -2.12 -0.52
CA GLU A 167 15.71 -2.76 0.64
C GLU A 167 15.02 -2.33 1.94
N GLU A 168 14.90 -1.03 2.18
CA GLU A 168 14.39 -0.47 3.43
C GLU A 168 12.88 -0.69 3.62
N THR A 169 12.08 -0.66 2.53
CA THR A 169 10.62 -0.73 2.67
C THR A 169 10.04 -2.12 2.45
N PHE A 170 10.75 -3.01 1.74
CA PHE A 170 10.21 -4.32 1.37
C PHE A 170 10.98 -5.50 1.99
N TYR A 171 12.32 -5.44 2.04
CA TYR A 171 13.14 -6.57 2.50
C TYR A 171 13.62 -6.46 3.93
N GLN A 172 13.93 -5.25 4.42
CA GLN A 172 14.44 -5.09 5.78
C GLN A 172 13.44 -5.58 6.83
N ARG A 173 13.99 -6.28 7.82
CA ARG A 173 13.25 -6.77 8.98
C ARG A 173 14.01 -6.41 10.25
N THR A 174 13.28 -6.12 11.31
CA THR A 174 13.88 -5.99 12.63
C THR A 174 14.44 -7.33 13.10
N TYR A 175 15.35 -7.28 14.07
CA TYR A 175 15.86 -8.50 14.70
C TYR A 175 14.72 -9.33 15.30
N LEU A 176 13.76 -8.69 15.95
CA LEU A 176 12.58 -9.32 16.50
C LEU A 176 11.76 -10.05 15.41
N GLN A 177 11.44 -9.38 14.31
CA GLN A 177 10.73 -9.99 13.18
C GLN A 177 11.49 -11.20 12.60
N THR A 178 12.81 -11.11 12.55
CA THR A 178 13.65 -12.24 12.08
C THR A 178 13.61 -13.41 13.04
N GLN A 179 13.63 -13.17 14.36
CA GLN A 179 13.49 -14.23 15.36
C GLN A 179 12.11 -14.89 15.30
N VAL A 180 11.05 -14.10 15.21
CA VAL A 180 9.66 -14.58 15.10
C VAL A 180 9.49 -15.42 13.83
N LEU A 181 10.03 -14.95 12.69
CA LEU A 181 10.03 -15.69 11.43
C LEU A 181 10.79 -17.03 11.58
N GLY A 182 11.99 -17.01 12.16
CA GLY A 182 12.79 -18.22 12.39
C GLY A 182 12.02 -19.26 13.21
N ARG A 183 11.36 -18.84 14.29
CA ARG A 183 10.52 -19.72 15.09
C ARG A 183 9.33 -20.25 14.30
N ALA A 184 8.61 -19.39 13.59
CA ALA A 184 7.47 -19.81 12.78
C ALA A 184 7.84 -20.85 11.73
N LEU A 185 9.02 -20.71 11.10
CA LEU A 185 9.52 -21.70 10.14
C LEU A 185 9.90 -23.02 10.80
N MET A 186 10.61 -22.99 11.95
CA MET A 186 11.04 -24.20 12.66
C MET A 186 9.88 -25.00 13.24
N GLU A 187 8.82 -24.34 13.70
CA GLU A 187 7.63 -24.97 14.28
C GLU A 187 6.53 -25.26 13.24
N SER A 188 6.78 -24.96 11.96
CA SER A 188 5.82 -25.22 10.91
C SER A 188 5.67 -26.72 10.64
N ILE A 189 4.42 -27.12 10.33
CA ILE A 189 4.06 -28.51 10.05
C ILE A 189 3.55 -28.61 8.63
N ARG A 190 4.13 -29.53 7.84
CA ARG A 190 3.66 -29.86 6.49
C ARG A 190 2.66 -31.03 6.55
N PHE A 191 1.58 -30.91 5.78
CA PHE A 191 0.54 -31.95 5.67
C PHE A 191 0.01 -32.04 4.24
N MET A 192 -0.97 -32.92 3.98
CA MET A 192 -1.49 -33.19 2.63
C MET A 192 -0.37 -33.49 1.61
N ASN A 193 0.44 -34.50 1.90
CA ASN A 193 1.62 -34.87 1.10
C ASN A 193 2.61 -33.73 0.89
N GLY A 194 2.68 -32.78 1.86
CA GLY A 194 3.60 -31.66 1.84
C GLY A 194 3.16 -30.45 0.99
N THR A 195 1.93 -30.47 0.46
CA THR A 195 1.39 -29.36 -0.34
C THR A 195 0.84 -28.21 0.50
N CYS A 196 0.52 -28.50 1.76
CA CYS A 196 0.06 -27.49 2.72
C CYS A 196 1.05 -27.36 3.87
N ILE A 197 1.16 -26.17 4.42
CA ILE A 197 1.98 -25.88 5.60
C ILE A 197 1.20 -25.00 6.57
N VAL A 198 1.37 -25.21 7.85
CA VAL A 198 0.80 -24.36 8.90
C VAL A 198 1.86 -24.06 9.95
N SER A 199 1.84 -22.85 10.47
CA SER A 199 2.59 -22.46 11.65
C SER A 199 1.64 -21.80 12.64
N CYS A 200 1.84 -22.07 13.92
CA CYS A 200 1.03 -21.50 15.00
C CYS A 200 1.94 -20.84 16.03
N MET A 201 1.71 -19.56 16.28
CA MET A 201 2.40 -18.80 17.29
C MET A 201 1.47 -18.62 18.51
N GLU A 202 1.77 -19.29 19.59
CA GLU A 202 1.01 -19.16 20.83
C GLU A 202 1.29 -17.84 21.54
N LYS A 203 0.31 -17.33 22.28
CA LYS A 203 0.41 -16.09 23.08
C LYS A 203 1.67 -16.03 23.94
N LYS A 204 2.03 -17.14 24.61
CA LYS A 204 3.26 -17.24 25.44
C LYS A 204 4.53 -16.94 24.66
N HIS A 205 4.57 -17.27 23.36
CA HIS A 205 5.72 -16.99 22.49
C HIS A 205 5.74 -15.53 22.08
N MET A 206 4.58 -14.94 21.79
CA MET A 206 4.47 -13.50 21.54
C MET A 206 4.96 -12.71 22.75
N ASP A 207 4.51 -13.09 23.94
CA ASP A 207 4.90 -12.43 25.19
C ASP A 207 6.40 -12.60 25.48
N PHE A 208 6.99 -13.77 25.19
CA PHE A 208 8.42 -14.03 25.35
C PHE A 208 9.29 -13.12 24.47
N TYR A 209 8.89 -12.91 23.22
CA TYR A 209 9.60 -12.03 22.29
C TYR A 209 9.23 -10.56 22.44
N GLY A 210 8.15 -10.23 23.14
CA GLY A 210 7.55 -8.89 23.13
C GLY A 210 6.94 -8.52 21.76
N ALA A 211 6.53 -9.54 20.99
CA ALA A 211 6.03 -9.38 19.64
C ALA A 211 4.55 -8.96 19.60
N THR A 212 4.21 -8.14 18.62
CA THR A 212 2.85 -7.73 18.28
C THR A 212 2.39 -8.41 16.98
N SER A 213 1.13 -8.24 16.58
CA SER A 213 0.63 -8.78 15.32
C SER A 213 1.38 -8.25 14.08
N GLN A 214 1.93 -7.05 14.15
CA GLN A 214 2.70 -6.45 13.05
C GLN A 214 4.04 -7.16 12.81
N ASP A 215 4.60 -7.80 13.83
CA ASP A 215 5.87 -8.52 13.73
C ASP A 215 5.75 -9.85 12.98
N PHE A 216 4.51 -10.25 12.61
CA PHE A 216 4.23 -11.48 11.85
C PHE A 216 4.08 -11.22 10.35
N ASP A 217 4.18 -9.99 9.90
CA ASP A 217 4.02 -9.65 8.49
C ASP A 217 5.04 -10.38 7.62
N GLY A 218 4.54 -10.93 6.50
CA GLY A 218 5.34 -11.65 5.53
C GLY A 218 5.72 -13.10 5.90
N ILE A 219 5.37 -13.63 7.09
CA ILE A 219 5.64 -15.03 7.46
C ILE A 219 4.93 -15.99 6.49
N VAL A 220 3.67 -15.75 6.18
CA VAL A 220 2.89 -16.58 5.24
C VAL A 220 3.56 -16.65 3.87
N ASN A 221 4.11 -15.53 3.39
CA ASN A 221 4.83 -15.51 2.11
C ASN A 221 6.09 -16.39 2.15
N GLN A 222 6.84 -16.40 3.26
CA GLN A 222 8.01 -17.25 3.42
C GLN A 222 7.62 -18.74 3.47
N LEU A 223 6.54 -19.08 4.14
CA LEU A 223 6.01 -20.46 4.15
C LEU A 223 5.57 -20.90 2.75
N ARG A 224 4.89 -20.04 2.00
CA ARG A 224 4.48 -20.31 0.61
C ARG A 224 5.65 -20.48 -0.35
N ASN A 225 6.79 -19.83 -0.10
CA ASN A 225 7.98 -19.93 -0.95
C ASN A 225 8.71 -21.29 -0.81
N ILE A 226 8.29 -22.15 0.12
CA ILE A 226 8.86 -23.50 0.26
C ILE A 226 8.43 -24.35 -0.93
N LYS A 227 9.40 -24.96 -1.62
CA LYS A 227 9.15 -25.78 -2.81
C LYS A 227 8.12 -26.87 -2.55
N GLY A 228 7.08 -26.92 -3.37
CA GLY A 228 6.00 -27.90 -3.30
C GLY A 228 4.86 -27.52 -2.34
N VAL A 229 4.95 -26.36 -1.67
CA VAL A 229 3.84 -25.81 -0.89
C VAL A 229 2.93 -24.98 -1.83
N HIS A 230 1.64 -25.23 -1.75
CA HIS A 230 0.59 -24.52 -2.49
C HIS A 230 -0.34 -23.72 -1.56
N CYS A 231 -0.38 -24.09 -0.27
CA CYS A 231 -1.21 -23.44 0.74
C CYS A 231 -0.41 -23.25 2.04
N ALA A 232 -0.49 -22.04 2.61
CA ALA A 232 0.08 -21.71 3.90
C ALA A 232 -0.92 -20.92 4.75
#